data_9382c1e890fd95c4677afef1b6549ea0
#
_entry.id   9382c1e890fd95c4677afef1b6549ea0
#
_cell.length_a   1.000
_cell.length_b   1.000
_cell.length_c   1.000
_cell.angle_alpha   90.00
_cell.angle_beta   90.00
_cell.angle_gamma   90.00
#
_symmetry.space_group_name_H-M   'P 1'
#
loop_
_entity.id
_entity.type
_entity.pdbx_description
1 polymer ?
#
loop_
_entity_poly.entity_id
_entity_poly.type
_entity_poly.pdbx_seq_one_letter_code
_entity_poly.pdbx_strand_id
1 'polypeptide(L)'
;MHRDLLLNKITNILGDTNDSLEATLVSMCDDAKRIFITGAGRSKLVGNFLGMRLMHSGYEVFVQGEISTPSIRKGDLLIVISGSGETTQLVSFTNKAKSEDAKVVLICSKSSSTIGDLADQTIQIGNDNSFAPTKGMPMGTMFELSTLIFLEAMVSHLIHERGIEEEEMRHRHANME
;
A
#
# COMPACT_ATOMS: atom_id res chain seq x y z
N MET A 1 18.95 -21.15 -5.86
CA MET A 1 19.95 -20.08 -5.58
C MET A 1 19.39 -18.67 -5.69
N HIS A 2 18.86 -18.15 -6.84
CA HIS A 2 18.32 -16.78 -6.89
C HIS A 2 17.01 -16.62 -6.13
N ARG A 3 16.09 -17.60 -6.21
CA ARG A 3 14.84 -17.59 -5.44
C ARG A 3 15.09 -17.57 -3.92
N ASP A 4 16.00 -18.39 -3.45
CA ASP A 4 16.31 -18.46 -2.01
C ASP A 4 16.91 -17.16 -1.51
N LEU A 5 17.74 -16.49 -2.34
CA LEU A 5 18.29 -15.19 -2.01
C LEU A 5 17.18 -14.11 -1.90
N LEU A 6 16.20 -14.13 -2.83
CA LEU A 6 15.05 -13.23 -2.78
C LEU A 6 14.19 -13.47 -1.52
N LEU A 7 13.83 -14.73 -1.26
CA LEU A 7 13.01 -15.11 -0.12
C LEU A 7 13.68 -14.73 1.21
N ASN A 8 14.96 -15.04 1.38
CA ASN A 8 15.71 -14.70 2.59
C ASN A 8 15.77 -13.18 2.81
N LYS A 9 15.99 -12.39 1.75
CA LYS A 9 15.99 -10.93 1.86
C LYS A 9 14.62 -10.37 2.24
N ILE A 10 13.56 -10.86 1.62
CA ILE A 10 12.19 -10.45 1.95
C ILE A 10 11.87 -10.79 3.40
N THR A 11 12.22 -12.00 3.85
CA THR A 11 12.04 -12.43 5.25
C THR A 11 12.74 -11.48 6.22
N ASN A 12 13.98 -11.10 5.94
CA ASN A 12 14.72 -10.14 6.79
C ASN A 12 14.07 -8.75 6.79
N ILE A 13 13.67 -8.23 5.61
CA ILE A 13 13.02 -6.92 5.50
C ILE A 13 11.71 -6.90 6.28
N LEU A 14 10.90 -7.95 6.14
CA LEU A 14 9.63 -8.05 6.87
C LEU A 14 9.84 -8.27 8.36
N GLY A 15 10.90 -8.99 8.77
CA GLY A 15 11.28 -9.13 10.18
C GLY A 15 11.73 -7.81 10.84
N ASP A 16 12.21 -6.85 10.04
CA ASP A 16 12.52 -5.48 10.48
C ASP A 16 11.30 -4.53 10.44
N THR A 17 10.17 -5.00 9.89
CA THR A 17 8.92 -4.20 9.81
C THR A 17 8.12 -4.37 11.10
N ASN A 18 7.54 -3.29 11.61
CA ASN A 18 6.76 -3.36 12.85
C ASN A 18 5.41 -4.07 12.61
N ASP A 19 5.16 -5.14 13.35
CA ASP A 19 3.96 -5.99 13.24
C ASP A 19 2.63 -5.25 13.50
N SER A 20 2.66 -4.14 14.27
CA SER A 20 1.43 -3.35 14.53
C SER A 20 0.93 -2.54 13.32
N LEU A 21 1.76 -2.39 12.28
CA LEU A 21 1.43 -1.54 11.14
C LEU A 21 0.33 -2.13 10.24
N GLU A 22 0.18 -3.45 10.21
CA GLU A 22 -0.94 -4.10 9.52
C GLU A 22 -2.27 -3.70 10.14
N ALA A 23 -2.41 -3.83 11.45
CA ALA A 23 -3.61 -3.43 12.19
C ALA A 23 -3.88 -1.91 12.07
N THR A 24 -2.81 -1.09 12.06
CA THR A 24 -2.94 0.35 11.85
C THR A 24 -3.52 0.66 10.48
N LEU A 25 -3.04 0.00 9.42
CA LEU A 25 -3.56 0.22 8.07
C LEU A 25 -4.99 -0.27 7.93
N VAL A 26 -5.34 -1.41 8.53
CA VAL A 26 -6.73 -1.90 8.60
C VAL A 26 -7.64 -0.87 9.25
N SER A 27 -7.27 -0.34 10.42
CA SER A 27 -8.06 0.70 11.11
C SER A 27 -8.26 1.94 10.24
N MET A 28 -7.24 2.40 9.53
CA MET A 28 -7.37 3.56 8.63
C MET A 28 -8.31 3.28 7.44
N CYS A 29 -8.28 2.05 6.90
CA CYS A 29 -9.22 1.63 5.86
C CYS A 29 -10.67 1.62 6.39
N ASP A 30 -10.88 1.16 7.61
CA ASP A 30 -12.19 1.08 8.26
C ASP A 30 -12.82 2.43 8.54
N ASP A 31 -11.99 3.39 8.95
CA ASP A 31 -12.42 4.76 9.22
C ASP A 31 -12.75 5.55 7.95
N ALA A 32 -12.31 5.07 6.78
CA ALA A 32 -12.45 5.78 5.52
C ALA A 32 -13.82 5.52 4.88
N LYS A 33 -14.42 6.57 4.31
CA LYS A 33 -15.62 6.45 3.47
C LYS A 33 -15.29 5.77 2.15
N ARG A 34 -14.19 6.18 1.53
CA ARG A 34 -13.67 5.66 0.27
C ARG A 34 -12.15 5.61 0.34
N ILE A 35 -11.56 4.66 -0.36
CA ILE A 35 -10.11 4.47 -0.39
C ILE A 35 -9.59 4.78 -1.79
N PHE A 36 -8.59 5.65 -1.85
CA PHE A 36 -7.87 5.97 -3.09
C PHE A 36 -6.46 5.41 -2.98
N ILE A 37 -5.99 4.76 -4.03
CA ILE A 37 -4.67 4.15 -4.06
C ILE A 37 -3.86 4.78 -5.19
N THR A 38 -2.62 5.15 -4.89
CA THR A 38 -1.68 5.69 -5.88
C THR A 38 -0.27 5.16 -5.68
N GLY A 39 0.49 5.21 -6.74
CA GLY A 39 1.90 4.83 -6.80
C GLY A 39 2.47 5.15 -8.17
N ALA A 40 3.77 5.00 -8.35
CA ALA A 40 4.43 5.19 -9.63
C ALA A 40 5.10 3.88 -10.10
N GLY A 41 5.03 3.59 -11.40
CA GLY A 41 5.67 2.42 -11.97
C GLY A 41 5.22 1.11 -11.30
N ARG A 42 6.19 0.28 -10.92
CA ARG A 42 5.93 -1.03 -10.28
C ARG A 42 5.22 -0.90 -8.92
N SER A 43 5.48 0.16 -8.15
CA SER A 43 4.75 0.43 -6.90
C SER A 43 3.25 0.65 -7.15
N LYS A 44 2.85 1.22 -8.30
CA LYS A 44 1.44 1.30 -8.67
C LYS A 44 0.84 -0.08 -8.91
N LEU A 45 1.59 -1.02 -9.52
CA LEU A 45 1.11 -2.40 -9.70
C LEU A 45 0.84 -3.08 -8.35
N VAL A 46 1.70 -2.88 -7.36
CA VAL A 46 1.46 -3.34 -5.98
C VAL A 46 0.19 -2.72 -5.41
N GLY A 47 -0.02 -1.42 -5.64
CA GLY A 47 -1.27 -0.73 -5.26
C GLY A 47 -2.50 -1.32 -5.93
N ASN A 48 -2.41 -1.74 -7.20
CA ASN A 48 -3.51 -2.37 -7.90
C ASN A 48 -3.89 -3.74 -7.28
N PHE A 49 -2.90 -4.53 -6.84
CA PHE A 49 -3.16 -5.76 -6.08
C PHE A 49 -3.97 -5.47 -4.82
N LEU A 50 -3.53 -4.50 -4.02
CA LEU A 50 -4.27 -4.09 -2.82
C LEU A 50 -5.68 -3.61 -3.16
N GLY A 51 -5.83 -2.78 -4.19
CA GLY A 51 -7.12 -2.23 -4.60
C GLY A 51 -8.15 -3.31 -4.91
N MET A 52 -7.74 -4.34 -5.64
CA MET A 52 -8.59 -5.49 -5.94
C MET A 52 -8.98 -6.24 -4.65
N ARG A 53 -8.04 -6.50 -3.73
CA ARG A 53 -8.33 -7.19 -2.46
C ARG A 53 -9.28 -6.42 -1.57
N LEU A 54 -9.08 -5.11 -1.42
CA LEU A 54 -9.97 -4.27 -0.62
C LEU A 54 -11.38 -4.20 -1.24
N MET A 55 -11.49 -4.12 -2.56
CA MET A 55 -12.79 -4.18 -3.26
C MET A 55 -13.49 -5.52 -3.01
N HIS A 56 -12.78 -6.65 -3.11
CA HIS A 56 -13.34 -7.96 -2.77
C HIS A 56 -13.76 -8.04 -1.30
N SER A 57 -13.06 -7.35 -0.41
CA SER A 57 -13.39 -7.26 1.01
C SER A 57 -14.55 -6.31 1.33
N GLY A 58 -15.11 -5.63 0.32
CA GLY A 58 -16.32 -4.81 0.44
C GLY A 58 -16.08 -3.30 0.60
N TYR A 59 -14.83 -2.83 0.47
CA TYR A 59 -14.53 -1.40 0.48
C TYR A 59 -14.84 -0.73 -0.86
N GLU A 60 -15.19 0.54 -0.82
CA GLU A 60 -15.28 1.39 -2.02
C GLU A 60 -13.88 1.93 -2.36
N VAL A 61 -13.26 1.38 -3.40
CA VAL A 61 -11.85 1.61 -3.75
C VAL A 61 -11.70 2.18 -5.14
N PHE A 62 -10.81 3.14 -5.28
CA PHE A 62 -10.44 3.77 -6.55
C PHE A 62 -8.93 3.78 -6.74
N VAL A 63 -8.47 3.45 -7.93
CA VAL A 63 -7.06 3.57 -8.30
C VAL A 63 -6.86 4.88 -9.05
N GLN A 64 -5.99 5.74 -8.53
CA GLN A 64 -5.71 7.04 -9.13
C GLN A 64 -5.18 6.87 -10.57
N GLY A 65 -5.79 7.63 -11.51
CA GLY A 65 -5.47 7.59 -12.93
C GLY A 65 -6.40 6.73 -13.77
N GLU A 66 -7.31 5.97 -13.17
CA GLU A 66 -8.42 5.37 -13.89
C GLU A 66 -9.44 6.45 -14.27
N ILE A 67 -10.06 6.32 -15.46
CA ILE A 67 -10.96 7.34 -16.02
C ILE A 67 -12.17 7.59 -15.10
N SER A 68 -12.65 6.57 -14.42
CA SER A 68 -13.80 6.63 -13.52
C SER A 68 -13.45 7.06 -12.08
N THR A 69 -12.18 7.39 -11.79
CA THR A 69 -11.77 7.82 -10.45
C THR A 69 -12.41 9.16 -10.08
N PRO A 70 -13.26 9.25 -9.04
CA PRO A 70 -13.89 10.48 -8.63
C PRO A 70 -12.91 11.41 -7.89
N SER A 71 -13.37 12.63 -7.55
CA SER A 71 -12.59 13.55 -6.72
C SER A 71 -12.48 13.03 -5.28
N ILE A 72 -11.27 13.09 -4.72
CA ILE A 72 -11.01 12.82 -3.29
C ILE A 72 -11.56 13.95 -2.42
N ARG A 73 -12.08 13.66 -1.23
CA ARG A 73 -12.74 14.60 -0.31
C ARG A 73 -12.52 14.23 1.14
N LYS A 74 -12.95 15.08 2.04
CA LYS A 74 -12.98 14.84 3.49
C LYS A 74 -13.67 13.52 3.84
N GLY A 75 -13.00 12.72 4.64
CA GLY A 75 -13.44 11.39 5.08
C GLY A 75 -12.94 10.26 4.17
N ASP A 76 -12.23 10.58 3.08
CA ASP A 76 -11.56 9.60 2.25
C ASP A 76 -10.13 9.34 2.76
N LEU A 77 -9.56 8.20 2.36
CA LEU A 77 -8.16 7.81 2.59
C LEU A 77 -7.41 7.74 1.27
N LEU A 78 -6.25 8.39 1.18
CA LEU A 78 -5.28 8.17 0.12
C LEU A 78 -4.16 7.26 0.61
N ILE A 79 -4.01 6.09 0.00
CA ILE A 79 -2.87 5.19 0.20
C ILE A 79 -1.82 5.48 -0.89
N VAL A 80 -0.65 5.94 -0.47
CA VAL A 80 0.47 6.25 -1.37
C VAL A 80 1.55 5.19 -1.22
N ILE A 81 1.90 4.49 -2.29
CA ILE A 81 3.00 3.51 -2.32
C ILE A 81 4.18 4.11 -3.06
N SER A 82 5.23 4.47 -2.32
CA SER A 82 6.43 5.12 -2.85
C SER A 82 7.67 4.74 -2.05
N GLY A 83 8.55 3.95 -2.62
CA GLY A 83 9.76 3.51 -1.92
C GLY A 83 10.62 4.66 -1.40
N SER A 84 10.77 5.74 -2.14
CA SER A 84 11.53 6.93 -1.72
C SER A 84 10.71 7.95 -0.92
N GLY A 85 9.38 8.01 -1.13
CA GLY A 85 8.54 9.08 -0.63
C GLY A 85 8.80 10.46 -1.26
N GLU A 86 9.53 10.51 -2.41
CA GLU A 86 9.99 11.76 -3.05
C GLU A 86 9.48 11.96 -4.48
N THR A 87 8.67 11.03 -5.00
CA THR A 87 8.16 11.12 -6.38
C THR A 87 7.28 12.35 -6.56
N THR A 88 7.72 13.32 -7.36
CA THR A 88 7.08 14.64 -7.53
C THR A 88 5.58 14.56 -7.80
N GLN A 89 5.15 13.65 -8.68
CA GLN A 89 3.73 13.46 -8.98
C GLN A 89 2.95 12.99 -7.75
N LEU A 90 3.52 12.07 -6.94
CA LEU A 90 2.88 11.56 -5.73
C LEU A 90 2.85 12.62 -4.62
N VAL A 91 3.89 13.46 -4.52
CA VAL A 91 3.88 14.65 -3.65
C VAL A 91 2.73 15.58 -4.01
N SER A 92 2.50 15.83 -5.32
CA SER A 92 1.39 16.67 -5.79
C SER A 92 0.03 16.06 -5.42
N PHE A 93 -0.16 14.74 -5.59
CA PHE A 93 -1.40 14.06 -5.21
C PHE A 93 -1.63 14.09 -3.69
N THR A 94 -0.56 13.91 -2.91
CA THR A 94 -0.61 14.02 -1.45
C THR A 94 -1.05 15.41 -1.01
N ASN A 95 -0.44 16.47 -1.56
CA ASN A 95 -0.84 17.85 -1.28
C ASN A 95 -2.30 18.10 -1.65
N LYS A 96 -2.75 17.58 -2.81
CA LYS A 96 -4.15 17.70 -3.21
C LYS A 96 -5.09 17.00 -2.22
N ALA A 97 -4.80 15.77 -1.80
CA ALA A 97 -5.60 15.06 -0.81
C ALA A 97 -5.66 15.81 0.52
N LYS A 98 -4.53 16.33 1.01
CA LYS A 98 -4.49 17.14 2.23
C LYS A 98 -5.30 18.43 2.11
N SER A 99 -5.27 19.09 0.95
CA SER A 99 -6.09 20.30 0.71
C SER A 99 -7.61 20.04 0.70
N GLU A 100 -8.02 18.79 0.53
CA GLU A 100 -9.43 18.35 0.59
C GLU A 100 -9.80 17.71 1.95
N ASP A 101 -8.97 17.88 2.97
CA ASP A 101 -9.16 17.27 4.31
C ASP A 101 -9.23 15.73 4.30
N ALA A 102 -8.70 15.08 3.28
CA ALA A 102 -8.58 13.62 3.24
C ALA A 102 -7.42 13.14 4.12
N LYS A 103 -7.52 11.92 4.64
CA LYS A 103 -6.41 11.25 5.31
C LYS A 103 -5.43 10.68 4.30
N VAL A 104 -4.17 10.65 4.67
CA VAL A 104 -3.09 10.10 3.83
C VAL A 104 -2.24 9.13 4.63
N VAL A 105 -2.01 7.94 4.08
CA VAL A 105 -1.01 6.99 4.55
C VAL A 105 0.05 6.78 3.47
N LEU A 106 1.32 6.89 3.86
CA LEU A 106 2.46 6.57 3.02
C LEU A 106 2.99 5.18 3.36
N ILE A 107 3.20 4.34 2.36
CA ILE A 107 3.96 3.09 2.47
C ILE A 107 5.29 3.30 1.74
N CYS A 108 6.40 3.23 2.46
CA CYS A 108 7.72 3.56 1.93
C CYS A 108 8.84 2.72 2.54
N SER A 109 10.08 2.92 2.07
CA SER A 109 11.28 2.28 2.60
C SER A 109 12.16 3.21 3.44
N LYS A 110 11.70 4.43 3.69
CA LYS A 110 12.49 5.48 4.36
C LYS A 110 11.82 5.95 5.64
N SER A 111 12.63 6.26 6.64
CA SER A 111 12.18 6.83 7.91
C SER A 111 11.74 8.28 7.80
N SER A 112 12.17 9.02 6.75
CA SER A 112 11.84 10.41 6.49
C SER A 112 11.75 10.68 4.99
N SER A 113 10.76 11.46 4.58
CA SER A 113 10.56 11.87 3.19
C SER A 113 9.53 12.99 3.08
N THR A 114 9.52 13.71 1.93
CA THR A 114 8.56 14.79 1.67
C THR A 114 7.10 14.33 1.81
N ILE A 115 6.75 13.15 1.29
CA ILE A 115 5.39 12.61 1.45
C ILE A 115 5.15 12.19 2.90
N GLY A 116 6.16 11.65 3.59
CA GLY A 116 6.07 11.25 5.00
C GLY A 116 5.75 12.43 5.92
N ASP A 117 6.33 13.60 5.66
CA ASP A 117 6.07 14.84 6.42
C ASP A 117 4.65 15.38 6.21
N LEU A 118 4.00 15.03 5.09
CA LEU A 118 2.63 15.43 4.76
C LEU A 118 1.58 14.40 5.21
N ALA A 119 1.96 13.13 5.33
CA ALA A 119 1.06 12.01 5.62
C ALA A 119 0.57 12.03 7.08
N ASP A 120 -0.64 11.54 7.31
CA ASP A 120 -1.16 11.32 8.66
C ASP A 120 -0.52 10.09 9.33
N GLN A 121 -0.09 9.13 8.51
CA GLN A 121 0.61 7.92 8.93
C GLN A 121 1.66 7.53 7.91
N THR A 122 2.83 7.12 8.37
CA THR A 122 3.86 6.48 7.55
C THR A 122 4.06 5.04 7.99
N ILE A 123 4.01 4.13 7.03
CA ILE A 123 4.31 2.71 7.17
C ILE A 123 5.66 2.46 6.50
N GLN A 124 6.71 2.31 7.30
CA GLN A 124 8.02 1.97 6.80
C GLN A 124 8.17 0.45 6.69
N ILE A 125 8.38 -0.03 5.48
CA ILE A 125 8.71 -1.43 5.21
C ILE A 125 10.21 -1.62 5.45
N GLY A 126 10.58 -2.52 6.36
CA GLY A 126 11.96 -2.70 6.79
C GLY A 126 12.51 -1.48 7.54
N ASN A 127 13.78 -1.20 7.31
CA ASN A 127 14.48 -0.02 7.82
C ASN A 127 15.34 0.63 6.73
N ASP A 128 15.97 1.77 6.99
CA ASP A 128 16.74 2.53 5.99
C ASP A 128 17.89 1.76 5.36
N ASN A 129 18.39 0.71 6.01
CA ASN A 129 19.49 -0.14 5.53
C ASN A 129 19.00 -1.42 4.82
N SER A 130 17.72 -1.74 4.91
CA SER A 130 17.14 -3.00 4.37
C SER A 130 17.25 -3.12 2.85
N PHE A 131 17.34 -1.98 2.15
CA PHE A 131 17.29 -1.90 0.69
C PHE A 131 18.64 -1.59 0.04
N ALA A 132 19.74 -1.94 0.69
CA ALA A 132 21.08 -1.81 0.10
C ALA A 132 21.18 -2.56 -1.23
N PRO A 133 21.87 -1.97 -2.24
CA PRO A 133 22.01 -2.58 -3.56
C PRO A 133 22.55 -4.00 -3.49
N THR A 134 21.95 -4.91 -4.24
CA THR A 134 22.37 -6.32 -4.29
C THR A 134 22.64 -6.71 -5.74
N LYS A 135 23.81 -7.29 -5.99
CA LYS A 135 24.18 -7.74 -7.33
C LYS A 135 23.13 -8.71 -7.89
N GLY A 136 22.66 -8.44 -9.09
CA GLY A 136 21.65 -9.25 -9.78
C GLY A 136 20.20 -8.97 -9.40
N MET A 137 19.95 -7.95 -8.55
CA MET A 137 18.60 -7.47 -8.22
C MET A 137 18.42 -6.04 -8.73
N PRO A 138 17.48 -5.80 -9.66
CA PRO A 138 17.16 -4.45 -10.12
C PRO A 138 16.64 -3.56 -8.99
N MET A 139 16.76 -2.24 -9.15
CA MET A 139 16.22 -1.24 -8.23
C MET A 139 14.73 -1.47 -7.96
N GLY A 140 14.30 -1.29 -6.71
CA GLY A 140 12.89 -1.38 -6.31
C GLY A 140 12.39 -2.79 -6.03
N THR A 141 13.01 -3.84 -6.63
CA THR A 141 12.54 -5.24 -6.52
C THR A 141 12.24 -5.65 -5.08
N MET A 142 13.13 -5.36 -4.14
CA MET A 142 12.95 -5.76 -2.74
C MET A 142 11.84 -4.98 -2.05
N PHE A 143 11.75 -3.66 -2.30
CA PHE A 143 10.67 -2.85 -1.75
C PHE A 143 9.31 -3.32 -2.27
N GLU A 144 9.17 -3.50 -3.58
CA GLU A 144 7.91 -3.86 -4.21
C GLU A 144 7.42 -5.24 -3.76
N LEU A 145 8.30 -6.25 -3.71
CA LEU A 145 7.93 -7.59 -3.27
C LEU A 145 7.63 -7.65 -1.77
N SER A 146 8.44 -6.99 -0.93
CA SER A 146 8.18 -6.94 0.51
C SER A 146 6.89 -6.18 0.82
N THR A 147 6.63 -5.06 0.13
CA THR A 147 5.38 -4.31 0.26
C THR A 147 4.18 -5.15 -0.16
N LEU A 148 4.28 -5.90 -1.27
CA LEU A 148 3.20 -6.78 -1.72
C LEU A 148 2.86 -7.84 -0.66
N ILE A 149 3.87 -8.50 -0.08
CA ILE A 149 3.65 -9.52 0.96
C ILE A 149 3.07 -8.88 2.23
N PHE A 150 3.58 -7.73 2.66
CA PHE A 150 3.03 -6.97 3.80
C PHE A 150 1.54 -6.64 3.60
N LEU A 151 1.17 -6.18 2.40
CA LEU A 151 -0.22 -5.84 2.09
C LEU A 151 -1.13 -7.07 1.99
N GLU A 152 -0.65 -8.20 1.49
CA GLU A 152 -1.42 -9.47 1.52
C GLU A 152 -1.57 -9.98 2.96
N ALA A 153 -0.56 -9.83 3.82
CA ALA A 153 -0.67 -10.15 5.25
C ALA A 153 -1.69 -9.25 5.95
N MET A 154 -1.69 -7.94 5.66
CA MET A 154 -2.71 -7.00 6.15
C MET A 154 -4.12 -7.40 5.69
N VAL A 155 -4.30 -7.80 4.44
CA VAL A 155 -5.59 -8.29 3.93
C VAL A 155 -6.01 -9.59 4.64
N SER A 156 -5.08 -10.51 4.88
CA SER A 156 -5.34 -11.74 5.65
C SER A 156 -5.78 -11.43 7.08
N HIS A 157 -5.12 -10.46 7.74
CA HIS A 157 -5.51 -9.98 9.06
C HIS A 157 -6.92 -9.39 9.05
N LEU A 158 -7.22 -8.51 8.10
CA LEU A 158 -8.53 -7.91 7.88
C LEU A 158 -9.65 -8.97 7.71
N ILE A 159 -9.43 -9.96 6.86
CA ILE A 159 -10.39 -11.03 6.59
C ILE A 159 -10.68 -11.82 7.88
N HIS A 160 -9.62 -12.15 8.63
CA HIS A 160 -9.74 -12.89 9.90
C HIS A 160 -10.50 -12.08 10.96
N GLU A 161 -10.11 -10.83 11.19
CA GLU A 161 -10.74 -9.97 12.21
C GLU A 161 -12.22 -9.67 11.93
N ARG A 162 -12.60 -9.62 10.66
CA ARG A 162 -13.97 -9.30 10.24
C ARG A 162 -14.83 -10.51 9.92
N GLY A 163 -14.25 -11.70 9.92
CA GLY A 163 -14.96 -12.91 9.54
C GLY A 163 -15.52 -12.86 8.12
N ILE A 164 -14.75 -12.27 7.18
CA ILE A 164 -15.18 -12.18 5.77
C ILE A 164 -15.09 -13.56 5.14
N GLU A 165 -16.21 -14.07 4.66
CA GLU A 165 -16.25 -15.37 4.01
C GLU A 165 -15.76 -15.32 2.56
N GLU A 166 -15.05 -16.37 2.13
CA GLU A 166 -14.52 -16.43 0.76
C GLU A 166 -15.63 -16.34 -0.30
N GLU A 167 -16.82 -16.84 0.00
CA GLU A 167 -17.98 -16.77 -0.88
C GLU A 167 -18.43 -15.32 -1.13
N GLU A 168 -18.39 -14.47 -0.11
CA GLU A 168 -18.67 -13.03 -0.25
C GLU A 168 -17.65 -12.35 -1.16
N MET A 169 -16.37 -12.67 -0.99
CA MET A 169 -15.31 -12.16 -1.85
C MET A 169 -15.49 -12.63 -3.29
N ARG A 170 -15.83 -13.89 -3.51
CA ARG A 170 -16.14 -14.45 -4.84
C ARG A 170 -17.33 -13.76 -5.50
N HIS A 171 -18.36 -13.42 -4.74
CA HIS A 171 -19.53 -12.71 -5.27
C HIS A 171 -19.16 -11.31 -5.80
N ARG A 172 -18.15 -10.67 -5.22
CA ARG A 172 -17.63 -9.36 -5.67
C ARG A 172 -16.55 -9.46 -6.75
N HIS A 173 -16.07 -10.67 -7.04
CA HIS A 173 -15.07 -10.87 -8.10
C HIS A 173 -15.65 -10.52 -9.47
N ALA A 174 -14.79 -9.96 -10.35
CA ALA A 174 -15.18 -9.60 -11.71
C ALA A 174 -15.75 -10.82 -12.44
N ASN A 175 -16.84 -10.64 -13.16
CA ASN A 175 -17.55 -11.69 -13.90
C ASN A 175 -17.57 -11.46 -15.42
N MET A 176 -16.77 -10.50 -15.90
CA MET A 176 -16.62 -10.17 -17.31
C MET A 176 -15.18 -10.39 -17.81
N GLU A 177 -14.39 -11.20 -17.11
CA GLU A 177 -13.04 -11.61 -17.51
C GLU A 177 -12.96 -13.09 -17.82
#